data_53316a3ea069c396da0cff63988d3975
#
_entry.id   53316a3ea069c396da0cff63988d3975
#
_cell.length_a   1.000
_cell.length_b   1.000
_cell.length_c   1.000
_cell.angle_alpha   90.00
_cell.angle_beta   90.00
_cell.angle_gamma   90.00
#
_symmetry.space_group_name_H-M   'P 1'
#
loop_
_entity.id
_entity.type
_entity.pdbx_description
1 polymer ?
#
loop_
_entity_poly.entity_id
_entity_poly.type
_entity_poly.pdbx_seq_one_letter_code
_entity_poly.pdbx_strand_id
1 'polypeptide(L)'
;DKEKATSEGQFMFAFYFFDETLLKKSLKENENQKLVPALVYIDNYEEVLESIEEVKRTLLIALTDRRVTKYFSLVDGIVKKVERDKYFIVFKKQFLDQLEADRFSIIEDVKTIKIGNEMPVTLSIGIGNSDGTFLQKYEYTRAAIDLALGRGGDQVVVKAHDKILYYGGKTQQVEKSTRVKARVK
;
A
#
# COMPACT_ATOMS: atom_id res chain seq x y z
N ASP A 1 -58.04 57.11 -3.81
CA ASP A 1 -56.99 56.43 -3.08
C ASP A 1 -56.93 54.97 -3.54
N LYS A 2 -55.87 54.64 -4.29
CA LYS A 2 -55.60 53.30 -4.71
C LYS A 2 -54.64 52.69 -3.67
N GLU A 3 -55.17 51.85 -2.82
CA GLU A 3 -54.31 50.96 -1.99
C GLU A 3 -53.53 50.00 -2.89
N LYS A 4 -52.22 50.14 -2.87
CA LYS A 4 -51.33 49.15 -3.40
C LYS A 4 -51.28 47.99 -2.41
N ALA A 5 -51.97 46.88 -2.73
CA ALA A 5 -51.75 45.62 -2.04
C ALA A 5 -50.35 45.13 -2.36
N THR A 6 -49.45 45.26 -1.42
CA THR A 6 -48.15 44.55 -1.43
C THR A 6 -48.45 43.07 -1.24
N SER A 7 -48.33 42.27 -2.29
CA SER A 7 -48.37 40.83 -2.17
C SER A 7 -47.08 40.41 -1.47
N GLU A 8 -47.16 40.13 -0.18
CA GLU A 8 -46.14 39.39 0.52
C GLU A 8 -46.09 37.98 -0.10
N GLY A 9 -45.06 37.70 -0.86
CA GLY A 9 -44.83 36.37 -1.41
C GLY A 9 -44.58 35.40 -0.28
N GLN A 10 -45.54 34.51 -0.01
CA GLN A 10 -45.33 33.40 0.90
C GLN A 10 -44.43 32.39 0.21
N PHE A 11 -43.25 32.16 0.79
CA PHE A 11 -42.33 31.10 0.35
C PHE A 11 -42.60 29.86 1.15
N MET A 12 -42.77 28.72 0.48
CA MET A 12 -42.90 27.42 1.10
C MET A 12 -41.59 26.68 0.89
N PHE A 13 -40.99 26.19 1.97
CA PHE A 13 -39.79 25.34 1.93
C PHE A 13 -40.21 23.92 2.26
N ALA A 14 -39.82 22.96 1.38
CA ALA A 14 -39.99 21.55 1.64
C ALA A 14 -38.61 20.95 1.96
N PHE A 15 -38.51 20.27 3.10
CA PHE A 15 -37.30 19.56 3.52
C PHE A 15 -37.54 18.06 3.39
N TYR A 16 -36.62 17.38 2.70
CA TYR A 16 -36.65 15.94 2.56
C TYR A 16 -35.47 15.34 3.32
N PHE A 17 -35.75 14.42 4.21
CA PHE A 17 -34.74 13.69 4.97
C PHE A 17 -34.69 12.24 4.47
N PHE A 18 -33.51 11.82 4.05
CA PHE A 18 -33.28 10.45 3.63
C PHE A 18 -32.30 9.78 4.60
N ASP A 19 -32.66 8.63 5.14
CA ASP A 19 -31.75 7.81 5.95
C ASP A 19 -30.86 6.97 5.01
N GLU A 20 -29.61 7.40 4.83
CA GLU A 20 -28.60 6.72 4.01
C GLU A 20 -27.66 5.83 4.84
N THR A 21 -27.96 5.58 6.11
CA THR A 21 -27.06 4.88 7.03
C THR A 21 -26.68 3.50 6.52
N LEU A 22 -27.66 2.70 6.07
CA LEU A 22 -27.43 1.37 5.54
C LEU A 22 -26.64 1.42 4.21
N LEU A 23 -26.96 2.35 3.34
CA LEU A 23 -26.25 2.53 2.07
C LEU A 23 -24.78 2.87 2.32
N LYS A 24 -24.50 3.86 3.17
CA LYS A 24 -23.13 4.26 3.50
C LYS A 24 -22.34 3.13 4.17
N LYS A 25 -22.98 2.35 5.04
CA LYS A 25 -22.37 1.17 5.64
C LYS A 25 -22.00 0.12 4.60
N SER A 26 -22.92 -0.19 3.69
CA SER A 26 -22.66 -1.17 2.61
C SER A 26 -21.58 -0.70 1.65
N LEU A 27 -21.55 0.60 1.29
CA LEU A 27 -20.51 1.16 0.45
C LEU A 27 -19.14 1.09 1.12
N LYS A 28 -19.04 1.41 2.42
CA LYS A 28 -17.81 1.31 3.19
C LYS A 28 -17.33 -0.13 3.29
N GLU A 29 -18.23 -1.07 3.54
CA GLU A 29 -17.90 -2.50 3.59
C GLU A 29 -17.39 -3.00 2.24
N ASN A 30 -18.04 -2.63 1.15
CA ASN A 30 -17.59 -2.96 -0.21
C ASN A 30 -16.17 -2.41 -0.48
N GLU A 31 -15.91 -1.15 -0.08
CA GLU A 31 -14.59 -0.54 -0.20
C GLU A 31 -13.52 -1.30 0.59
N ASN A 32 -13.85 -1.69 1.82
CA ASN A 32 -12.97 -2.44 2.72
C ASN A 32 -12.60 -3.83 2.18
N GLN A 33 -13.50 -4.48 1.45
CA GLN A 33 -13.29 -5.82 0.88
C GLN A 33 -12.52 -5.79 -0.45
N LYS A 34 -12.27 -4.63 -1.05
CA LYS A 34 -11.47 -4.52 -2.28
C LYS A 34 -10.08 -5.11 -2.08
N LEU A 35 -9.62 -5.84 -3.07
CA LEU A 35 -8.28 -6.43 -3.04
C LEU A 35 -7.22 -5.42 -3.45
N VAL A 36 -6.10 -5.47 -2.74
CA VAL A 36 -4.90 -4.65 -2.97
C VAL A 36 -3.73 -5.60 -3.27
N PRO A 37 -3.10 -5.48 -4.44
CA PRO A 37 -1.90 -6.24 -4.77
C PRO A 37 -0.66 -5.56 -4.18
N ALA A 38 0.33 -6.40 -3.80
CA ALA A 38 1.66 -5.97 -3.43
C ALA A 38 2.73 -6.88 -4.07
N LEU A 39 3.88 -6.31 -4.38
CA LEU A 39 5.09 -7.01 -4.76
C LEU A 39 6.14 -6.82 -3.66
N VAL A 40 6.80 -7.90 -3.27
CA VAL A 40 7.92 -7.88 -2.31
C VAL A 40 9.13 -8.52 -2.96
N TYR A 41 10.22 -7.77 -3.02
CA TYR A 41 11.50 -8.23 -3.58
C TYR A 41 12.56 -8.23 -2.49
N ILE A 42 13.41 -9.25 -2.46
CA ILE A 42 14.63 -9.26 -1.67
C ILE A 42 15.69 -8.55 -2.49
N ASP A 43 16.12 -7.36 -2.06
CA ASP A 43 16.97 -6.48 -2.86
C ASP A 43 18.37 -7.05 -3.11
N ASN A 44 18.95 -7.67 -2.09
CA ASN A 44 20.34 -8.16 -2.07
C ASN A 44 20.41 -9.69 -1.95
N TYR A 45 19.51 -10.40 -2.67
CA TYR A 45 19.34 -11.84 -2.53
C TYR A 45 20.62 -12.62 -2.81
N GLU A 46 21.26 -12.39 -3.95
CA GLU A 46 22.46 -13.12 -4.36
C GLU A 46 23.66 -12.75 -3.47
N GLU A 47 23.86 -11.46 -3.18
CA GLU A 47 24.96 -10.98 -2.34
C GLU A 47 24.92 -11.57 -0.92
N VAL A 48 23.72 -11.65 -0.33
CA VAL A 48 23.56 -12.26 0.99
C VAL A 48 23.84 -13.76 0.94
N LEU A 49 23.38 -14.47 -0.10
CA LEU A 49 23.63 -15.91 -0.25
C LEU A 49 25.12 -16.23 -0.52
N GLU A 50 25.82 -15.37 -1.26
CA GLU A 50 27.26 -15.51 -1.49
C GLU A 50 28.09 -15.30 -0.21
N SER A 51 27.60 -14.46 0.71
CA SER A 51 28.28 -14.15 1.98
C SER A 51 28.22 -15.27 3.02
N ILE A 52 27.46 -16.34 2.78
CA ILE A 52 27.26 -17.43 3.76
C ILE A 52 27.61 -18.80 3.19
N GLU A 53 27.92 -19.72 4.10
CA GLU A 53 28.17 -21.13 3.77
C GLU A 53 26.95 -21.77 3.08
N GLU A 54 27.20 -22.61 2.09
CA GLU A 54 26.15 -23.23 1.27
C GLU A 54 25.09 -23.96 2.10
N VAL A 55 25.48 -24.64 3.17
CA VAL A 55 24.56 -25.35 4.08
C VAL A 55 23.54 -24.37 4.74
N LYS A 56 23.94 -23.14 4.98
CA LYS A 56 23.10 -22.12 5.63
C LYS A 56 22.19 -21.35 4.66
N ARG A 57 22.46 -21.42 3.36
CA ARG A 57 21.65 -20.70 2.33
C ARG A 57 20.18 -21.09 2.37
N THR A 58 19.91 -22.39 2.41
CA THR A 58 18.53 -22.90 2.51
C THR A 58 17.83 -22.41 3.77
N LEU A 59 18.55 -22.35 4.89
CA LEU A 59 18.00 -21.85 6.14
C LEU A 59 17.67 -20.35 6.07
N LEU A 60 18.56 -19.53 5.46
CA LEU A 60 18.30 -18.10 5.27
C LEU A 60 17.01 -17.87 4.46
N ILE A 61 16.90 -18.59 3.33
CA ILE A 61 15.73 -18.51 2.46
C ILE A 61 14.47 -18.89 3.23
N ALA A 62 14.49 -20.02 3.95
CA ALA A 62 13.35 -20.49 4.72
C ALA A 62 12.94 -19.52 5.85
N LEU A 63 13.90 -18.89 6.52
CA LEU A 63 13.62 -17.88 7.55
C LEU A 63 13.01 -16.61 6.93
N THR A 64 13.52 -16.15 5.80
CA THR A 64 12.98 -14.98 5.08
C THR A 64 11.57 -15.27 4.58
N ASP A 65 11.34 -16.42 3.94
CA ASP A 65 10.02 -16.87 3.47
C ASP A 65 9.02 -16.90 4.64
N ARG A 66 9.43 -17.46 5.77
CA ARG A 66 8.60 -17.52 6.97
C ARG A 66 8.23 -16.13 7.51
N ARG A 67 9.19 -15.19 7.54
CA ARG A 67 8.94 -13.80 8.01
C ARG A 67 7.94 -13.10 7.11
N VAL A 68 8.16 -13.13 5.80
CA VAL A 68 7.25 -12.51 4.82
C VAL A 68 5.86 -13.12 4.91
N THR A 69 5.76 -14.46 4.89
CA THR A 69 4.46 -15.14 4.96
C THR A 69 3.75 -14.86 6.28
N LYS A 70 4.46 -14.92 7.43
CA LYS A 70 3.86 -14.63 8.73
C LYS A 70 3.34 -13.20 8.82
N TYR A 71 4.09 -12.22 8.34
CA TYR A 71 3.70 -10.81 8.39
C TYR A 71 2.40 -10.56 7.64
N PHE A 72 2.31 -11.00 6.39
CA PHE A 72 1.12 -10.78 5.59
C PHE A 72 -0.07 -11.69 5.97
N SER A 73 0.18 -12.82 6.62
CA SER A 73 -0.91 -13.64 7.17
C SER A 73 -1.67 -12.94 8.32
N LEU A 74 -1.04 -12.00 9.03
CA LEU A 74 -1.71 -11.20 10.06
C LEU A 74 -2.80 -10.27 9.51
N VAL A 75 -2.74 -9.99 8.21
CA VAL A 75 -3.71 -9.14 7.48
C VAL A 75 -4.52 -9.96 6.47
N ASP A 76 -4.74 -11.24 6.73
CA ASP A 76 -5.49 -12.15 5.86
C ASP A 76 -4.97 -12.14 4.39
N GLY A 77 -3.66 -11.94 4.24
CA GLY A 77 -3.00 -11.83 2.95
C GLY A 77 -2.61 -13.17 2.36
N ILE A 78 -2.83 -13.34 1.07
CA ILE A 78 -2.34 -14.46 0.28
C ILE A 78 -0.94 -14.12 -0.20
N VAL A 79 0.05 -14.96 0.14
CA VAL A 79 1.45 -14.80 -0.26
C VAL A 79 1.79 -15.89 -1.26
N LYS A 80 2.25 -15.50 -2.45
CA LYS A 80 2.74 -16.40 -3.48
C LYS A 80 4.18 -16.04 -3.84
N LYS A 81 5.11 -16.96 -3.60
CA LYS A 81 6.46 -16.83 -4.12
C LYS A 81 6.45 -17.07 -5.62
N VAL A 82 6.85 -16.11 -6.42
CA VAL A 82 6.82 -16.15 -7.90
C VAL A 82 8.20 -16.40 -8.50
N GLU A 83 9.25 -15.90 -7.83
CA GLU A 83 10.65 -16.16 -8.15
C GLU A 83 11.43 -16.45 -6.86
N ARG A 84 12.72 -16.70 -6.96
CA ARG A 84 13.57 -17.03 -5.79
C ARG A 84 13.59 -15.90 -4.76
N ASP A 85 13.56 -14.68 -5.23
CA ASP A 85 13.69 -13.43 -4.49
C ASP A 85 12.41 -12.56 -4.50
N LYS A 86 11.31 -13.04 -5.15
CA LYS A 86 10.11 -12.22 -5.38
C LYS A 86 8.84 -12.90 -4.91
N TYR A 87 7.98 -12.10 -4.28
CA TYR A 87 6.66 -12.53 -3.83
C TYR A 87 5.59 -11.61 -4.43
N PHE A 88 4.48 -12.22 -4.79
CA PHE A 88 3.23 -11.56 -5.10
C PHE A 88 2.27 -11.77 -3.94
N ILE A 89 1.64 -10.69 -3.49
CA ILE A 89 0.78 -10.69 -2.32
C ILE A 89 -0.53 -9.99 -2.66
N VAL A 90 -1.62 -10.50 -2.11
CA VAL A 90 -2.94 -9.88 -2.21
C VAL A 90 -3.58 -9.87 -0.83
N PHE A 91 -4.08 -8.72 -0.41
CA PHE A 91 -4.79 -8.54 0.86
C PHE A 91 -5.98 -7.57 0.70
N LYS A 92 -6.87 -7.51 1.70
CA LYS A 92 -8.02 -6.61 1.67
C LYS A 92 -7.63 -5.19 2.03
N LYS A 93 -8.23 -4.20 1.35
CA LYS A 93 -7.94 -2.76 1.54
C LYS A 93 -8.06 -2.30 2.99
N GLN A 94 -9.01 -2.86 3.74
CA GLN A 94 -9.20 -2.54 5.16
C GLN A 94 -7.94 -2.71 6.03
N PHE A 95 -6.99 -3.54 5.62
CA PHE A 95 -5.75 -3.77 6.36
C PHE A 95 -4.61 -2.85 5.95
N LEU A 96 -4.79 -2.05 4.88
CA LEU A 96 -3.72 -1.17 4.42
C LEU A 96 -3.36 -0.12 5.47
N ASP A 97 -4.36 0.51 6.09
CA ASP A 97 -4.16 1.51 7.15
C ASP A 97 -3.40 0.91 8.35
N GLN A 98 -3.65 -0.37 8.69
CA GLN A 98 -2.93 -1.09 9.74
C GLN A 98 -1.45 -1.29 9.37
N LEU A 99 -1.16 -1.70 8.13
CA LEU A 99 0.21 -1.86 7.63
C LEU A 99 0.96 -0.53 7.59
N GLU A 100 0.28 0.55 7.21
CA GLU A 100 0.84 1.90 7.19
C GLU A 100 1.12 2.42 8.61
N ALA A 101 0.20 2.17 9.57
CA ALA A 101 0.40 2.53 10.98
C ALA A 101 1.57 1.78 11.62
N ASP A 102 1.73 0.50 11.27
CA ASP A 102 2.89 -0.33 11.63
C ASP A 102 4.17 0.08 10.90
N ARG A 103 4.08 1.02 9.94
CA ARG A 103 5.18 1.48 9.09
C ARG A 103 5.89 0.33 8.37
N PHE A 104 5.17 -0.74 8.09
CA PHE A 104 5.70 -1.95 7.44
C PHE A 104 6.92 -2.51 8.17
N SER A 105 6.76 -2.83 9.44
CA SER A 105 7.83 -3.32 10.34
C SER A 105 8.59 -4.54 9.82
N ILE A 106 8.03 -5.26 8.84
CA ILE A 106 8.69 -6.38 8.15
C ILE A 106 10.06 -6.00 7.57
N ILE A 107 10.25 -4.75 7.11
CA ILE A 107 11.52 -4.27 6.55
C ILE A 107 12.63 -4.38 7.61
N GLU A 108 12.34 -3.95 8.83
CA GLU A 108 13.31 -4.04 9.92
C GLU A 108 13.40 -5.46 10.51
N ASP A 109 12.27 -6.19 10.51
CA ASP A 109 12.22 -7.55 11.04
C ASP A 109 13.14 -8.51 10.25
N VAL A 110 13.13 -8.45 8.92
CA VAL A 110 13.99 -9.34 8.11
C VAL A 110 15.49 -9.06 8.29
N LYS A 111 15.87 -7.82 8.57
CA LYS A 111 17.27 -7.44 8.86
C LYS A 111 17.82 -8.11 10.13
N THR A 112 16.93 -8.57 11.01
CA THR A 112 17.33 -9.28 12.24
C THR A 112 17.74 -10.73 12.00
N ILE A 113 17.56 -11.26 10.79
CA ILE A 113 17.96 -12.63 10.44
C ILE A 113 19.49 -12.70 10.38
N LYS A 114 20.08 -13.39 11.36
CA LYS A 114 21.53 -13.57 11.50
C LYS A 114 21.85 -15.06 11.62
N ILE A 115 22.41 -15.62 10.58
CA ILE A 115 22.85 -17.04 10.53
C ILE A 115 24.29 -17.17 10.02
N GLY A 116 25.07 -16.08 10.13
CA GLY A 116 26.42 -15.96 9.64
C GLY A 116 26.55 -15.11 8.38
N ASN A 117 25.46 -14.47 7.94
CA ASN A 117 25.47 -13.49 6.85
C ASN A 117 26.20 -12.22 7.29
N GLU A 118 27.07 -11.70 6.42
CA GLU A 118 27.86 -10.48 6.65
C GLU A 118 26.99 -9.23 6.54
N MET A 119 26.00 -9.26 5.66
CA MET A 119 25.07 -8.17 5.44
C MET A 119 23.62 -8.56 5.78
N PRO A 120 22.78 -7.62 6.24
CA PRO A 120 21.38 -7.91 6.51
C PRO A 120 20.60 -8.17 5.24
N VAL A 121 19.56 -9.00 5.30
CA VAL A 121 18.57 -9.13 4.24
C VAL A 121 17.76 -7.83 4.16
N THR A 122 17.57 -7.28 2.96
CA THR A 122 16.75 -6.08 2.72
C THR A 122 15.60 -6.40 1.78
N LEU A 123 14.47 -5.71 2.00
CA LEU A 123 13.26 -5.88 1.21
C LEU A 123 12.81 -4.54 0.60
N SER A 124 12.40 -4.60 -0.65
CA SER A 124 11.59 -3.55 -1.27
C SER A 124 10.15 -4.03 -1.44
N ILE A 125 9.19 -3.17 -1.14
CA ILE A 125 7.76 -3.47 -1.25
C ILE A 125 7.08 -2.40 -2.08
N GLY A 126 6.36 -2.82 -3.13
CA GLY A 126 5.47 -1.95 -3.91
C GLY A 126 4.02 -2.32 -3.68
N ILE A 127 3.16 -1.34 -3.42
CA ILE A 127 1.72 -1.54 -3.17
C ILE A 127 0.93 -0.61 -4.09
N GLY A 128 -0.05 -1.17 -4.81
CA GLY A 128 -0.95 -0.43 -5.69
C GLY A 128 -2.33 -0.22 -5.05
N ASN A 129 -2.61 0.99 -4.57
CA ASN A 129 -3.88 1.38 -3.97
C ASN A 129 -4.62 2.39 -4.85
N SER A 130 -5.14 1.94 -5.99
CA SER A 130 -5.99 2.75 -6.88
C SER A 130 -7.44 2.27 -6.85
N ASP A 131 -8.37 3.11 -7.31
CA ASP A 131 -9.80 2.77 -7.38
C ASP A 131 -10.19 2.02 -8.65
N GLY A 132 -9.26 1.74 -9.53
CA GLY A 132 -9.49 1.07 -10.82
C GLY A 132 -9.67 -0.44 -10.73
N THR A 133 -9.60 -1.09 -11.89
CA THR A 133 -9.61 -2.55 -12.02
C THR A 133 -8.42 -3.17 -11.31
N PHE A 134 -8.48 -4.49 -11.02
CA PHE A 134 -7.36 -5.19 -10.41
C PHE A 134 -6.08 -5.12 -11.26
N LEU A 135 -6.21 -5.14 -12.60
CA LEU A 135 -5.09 -4.95 -13.51
C LEU A 135 -4.44 -3.57 -13.32
N GLN A 136 -5.23 -2.51 -13.27
CA GLN A 136 -4.71 -1.16 -13.02
C GLN A 136 -4.01 -1.07 -11.66
N LYS A 137 -4.58 -1.66 -10.61
CA LYS A 137 -3.92 -1.76 -9.30
C LYS A 137 -2.57 -2.47 -9.40
N TYR A 138 -2.50 -3.56 -10.17
CA TYR A 138 -1.25 -4.29 -10.39
C TYR A 138 -0.20 -3.44 -11.13
N GLU A 139 -0.62 -2.64 -12.13
CA GLU A 139 0.28 -1.70 -12.81
C GLU A 139 0.82 -0.63 -11.84
N TYR A 140 -0.03 -0.13 -10.94
CA TYR A 140 0.41 0.78 -9.85
C TYR A 140 1.40 0.09 -8.92
N THR A 141 1.17 -1.19 -8.61
CA THR A 141 2.07 -2.00 -7.78
C THR A 141 3.45 -2.15 -8.44
N ARG A 142 3.48 -2.42 -9.74
CA ARG A 142 4.73 -2.48 -10.52
C ARG A 142 5.46 -1.14 -10.50
N ALA A 143 4.76 -0.06 -10.79
CA ALA A 143 5.37 1.27 -10.71
C ALA A 143 5.86 1.62 -9.29
N ALA A 144 5.18 1.14 -8.25
CA ALA A 144 5.60 1.35 -6.87
C ALA A 144 6.88 0.59 -6.52
N ILE A 145 6.99 -0.69 -6.93
CA ILE A 145 8.22 -1.47 -6.68
C ILE A 145 9.40 -0.91 -7.46
N ASP A 146 9.19 -0.46 -8.71
CA ASP A 146 10.23 0.17 -9.52
C ASP A 146 10.74 1.48 -8.85
N LEU A 147 9.83 2.25 -8.24
CA LEU A 147 10.21 3.44 -7.45
C LEU A 147 11.00 3.07 -6.20
N ALA A 148 10.65 1.98 -5.50
CA ALA A 148 11.39 1.53 -4.33
C ALA A 148 12.81 1.12 -4.72
N LEU A 149 12.97 0.30 -5.75
CA LEU A 149 14.27 -0.16 -6.25
C LEU A 149 15.11 1.00 -6.80
N GLY A 150 14.50 1.89 -7.60
CA GLY A 150 15.18 3.06 -8.17
C GLY A 150 15.69 4.07 -7.14
N ARG A 151 15.23 3.99 -5.89
CA ARG A 151 15.72 4.79 -4.74
C ARG A 151 16.76 4.07 -3.88
N GLY A 152 17.18 2.90 -4.30
CA GLY A 152 18.20 2.10 -3.60
C GLY A 152 17.66 0.96 -2.74
N GLY A 153 16.37 0.63 -2.87
CA GLY A 153 15.76 -0.47 -2.13
C GLY A 153 15.53 -0.19 -0.65
N ASP A 154 15.29 -1.27 0.13
CA ASP A 154 15.10 -1.24 1.59
C ASP A 154 13.96 -0.30 2.03
N GLN A 155 12.87 -0.29 1.29
CA GLN A 155 11.74 0.61 1.53
C GLN A 155 10.42 0.08 0.96
N VAL A 156 9.32 0.67 1.44
CA VAL A 156 7.98 0.46 0.89
C VAL A 156 7.52 1.69 0.15
N VAL A 157 6.90 1.47 -1.00
CA VAL A 157 6.19 2.51 -1.74
C VAL A 157 4.74 2.10 -1.89
N VAL A 158 3.83 2.93 -1.37
CA VAL A 158 2.38 2.81 -1.59
C VAL A 158 1.99 3.86 -2.62
N LYS A 159 1.54 3.40 -3.79
CA LYS A 159 1.12 4.27 -4.89
C LYS A 159 -0.39 4.25 -5.03
N ALA A 160 -1.02 5.40 -4.81
CA ALA A 160 -2.41 5.68 -5.14
C ALA A 160 -2.49 6.56 -6.40
N HIS A 161 -3.71 6.90 -6.85
CA HIS A 161 -3.90 7.68 -8.07
C HIS A 161 -3.19 9.05 -8.03
N ASP A 162 -3.29 9.74 -6.92
CA ASP A 162 -2.82 11.12 -6.71
C ASP A 162 -1.71 11.24 -5.64
N LYS A 163 -1.34 10.14 -5.00
CA LYS A 163 -0.44 10.12 -3.85
C LYS A 163 0.55 8.96 -3.94
N ILE A 164 1.80 9.24 -3.57
CA ILE A 164 2.84 8.23 -3.38
C ILE A 164 3.40 8.41 -1.96
N LEU A 165 3.33 7.35 -1.17
CA LEU A 165 3.86 7.29 0.19
C LEU A 165 5.11 6.42 0.22
N TYR A 166 6.07 6.81 1.03
CA TYR A 166 7.32 6.10 1.22
C TYR A 166 7.51 5.77 2.71
N TYR A 167 7.88 4.51 3.00
CA TYR A 167 8.17 4.01 4.34
C TYR A 167 9.53 3.31 4.33
N GLY A 168 10.34 3.48 5.38
CA GLY A 168 11.70 2.94 5.43
C GLY A 168 12.68 3.75 4.57
N GLY A 169 13.86 3.16 4.31
CA GLY A 169 14.93 3.79 3.54
C GLY A 169 15.73 4.85 4.32
N LYS A 170 16.90 5.19 3.80
CA LYS A 170 17.81 6.21 4.39
C LYS A 170 17.36 7.65 4.10
N THR A 171 16.35 7.86 3.28
CA THR A 171 15.87 9.18 2.85
C THR A 171 14.56 9.52 3.57
N GLN A 172 14.52 10.67 4.24
CA GLN A 172 13.34 11.18 4.92
C GLN A 172 12.13 11.29 3.99
N GLN A 173 10.93 11.09 4.55
CA GLN A 173 9.64 11.23 3.89
C GLN A 173 9.55 12.55 3.11
N VAL A 174 9.43 12.47 1.79
CA VAL A 174 9.00 13.60 0.98
C VAL A 174 7.62 13.27 0.44
N GLU A 175 6.57 13.81 1.07
CA GLU A 175 5.24 13.88 0.46
C GLU A 175 5.31 14.78 -0.77
N LYS A 176 5.39 14.19 -1.95
CA LYS A 176 5.15 14.94 -3.19
C LYS A 176 3.69 14.81 -3.56
N SER A 177 2.88 15.74 -3.07
CA SER A 177 1.55 16.01 -3.62
C SER A 177 1.73 16.62 -5.02
N THR A 178 1.42 15.88 -6.07
CA THR A 178 1.39 16.39 -7.44
C THR A 178 0.07 17.13 -7.66
N ARG A 179 -0.08 18.32 -7.06
CA ARG A 179 -1.13 19.27 -7.48
C ARG A 179 -0.70 19.89 -8.81
N VAL A 180 -1.15 19.33 -9.91
CA VAL A 180 -1.15 20.02 -11.18
C VAL A 180 -2.18 21.14 -11.08
N LYS A 181 -1.73 22.38 -10.84
CA LYS A 181 -2.55 23.57 -11.02
C LYS A 181 -2.76 23.73 -12.53
N ALA A 182 -3.93 23.32 -13.03
CA ALA A 182 -4.36 23.74 -14.35
C ALA A 182 -4.49 25.27 -14.33
N ARG A 183 -3.56 25.98 -14.97
CA ARG A 183 -3.73 27.39 -15.32
C ARG A 183 -4.69 27.44 -16.49
N VAL A 184 -5.93 27.80 -16.24
CA VAL A 184 -6.85 28.28 -17.26
C VAL A 184 -6.37 29.69 -17.66
N LYS A 185 -6.04 29.86 -18.96
CA LYS A 185 -5.89 31.17 -19.60
C LYS A 185 -7.23 31.58 -20.15
#